data_a42baca5794dd23758cc7f3f4e43df9d
#
_entry.id   a42baca5794dd23758cc7f3f4e43df9d
#
_cell.length_a   1.000
_cell.length_b   1.000
_cell.length_c   1.000
_cell.angle_alpha   90.00
_cell.angle_beta   90.00
_cell.angle_gamma   90.00
#
_symmetry.space_group_name_H-M   'P 1'
#
loop_
_entity.id
_entity.type
_entity.pdbx_description
1 polymer ?
#
loop_
_entity_poly.entity_id
_entity_poly.type
_entity_poly.pdbx_seq_one_letter_code
_entity_poly.pdbx_strand_id
1 'polypeptide(L)'
;NQIPCEIYTDVDGVYATDPRILSEAKRLDYVSYEEMMEMSALGAGVLETRSVELAKNYDIPLYLGRTLSNVKGTWIMPRTEILEKKAVTGVALDTHMMHVTISYPLPDNRLLTQLFTALDEGSVNVDMISQIVNVEGLQLSFSIKDSDVQQISSILEELSTTFDALDYKINEAYVKISLIGSGMRDMSGVASKAFITLINSNIPFYQT
;
A
#
# COMPACT_ATOMS: atom_id res chain seq x y z
N ASN A 1 26.10 11.23 19.95
CA ASN A 1 24.88 12.05 19.71
C ASN A 1 24.85 12.40 18.24
N GLN A 2 23.96 11.77 17.49
CA GLN A 2 23.73 12.13 16.09
C GLN A 2 22.88 13.39 16.06
N ILE A 3 23.23 14.32 15.17
CA ILE A 3 22.44 15.53 14.96
C ILE A 3 21.23 15.13 14.13
N PRO A 4 19.99 15.40 14.59
CA PRO A 4 18.78 15.10 13.81
C PRO A 4 18.74 15.95 12.54
N CYS A 5 18.11 15.39 11.49
CA CYS A 5 17.79 16.16 10.29
C CYS A 5 16.37 16.71 10.41
N GLU A 6 16.24 18.05 10.36
CA GLU A 6 14.96 18.73 10.44
C GLU A 6 14.49 19.10 9.03
N ILE A 7 13.27 18.69 8.71
CA ILE A 7 12.61 18.94 7.43
C ILE A 7 11.39 19.81 7.69
N TYR A 8 11.35 20.96 7.09
CA TYR A 8 10.23 21.91 7.21
C TYR A 8 9.51 22.03 5.87
N THR A 9 8.19 21.77 5.89
CA THR A 9 7.32 21.76 4.71
C THR A 9 6.08 22.63 4.94
N ASP A 10 5.04 22.40 4.13
CA ASP A 10 3.72 23.00 4.25
C ASP A 10 2.76 22.24 5.16
N VAL A 11 3.20 21.07 5.71
CA VAL A 11 2.40 20.25 6.62
C VAL A 11 2.95 20.26 8.05
N ASP A 12 2.07 20.09 9.04
CA ASP A 12 2.45 20.13 10.46
C ASP A 12 3.19 18.87 10.93
N GLY A 13 3.25 17.83 10.12
CA GLY A 13 3.86 16.54 10.46
C GLY A 13 3.18 15.38 9.74
N VAL A 14 3.40 14.16 10.23
CA VAL A 14 2.77 12.94 9.74
C VAL A 14 1.45 12.71 10.47
N TYR A 15 0.40 12.40 9.72
CA TYR A 15 -0.92 12.11 10.27
C TYR A 15 -1.24 10.62 10.16
N ALA A 16 -2.10 10.13 11.04
CA ALA A 16 -2.55 8.74 11.03
C ALA A 16 -3.30 8.35 9.75
N THR A 17 -3.87 9.31 9.05
CA THR A 17 -4.39 9.21 7.68
C THR A 17 -4.38 10.59 7.05
N ASP A 18 -4.68 10.70 5.76
CA ASP A 18 -4.70 11.99 5.05
C ASP A 18 -5.76 12.93 5.66
N PRO A 19 -5.37 14.09 6.23
CA PRO A 19 -6.31 15.04 6.81
C PRO A 19 -7.23 15.72 5.78
N ARG A 20 -6.91 15.60 4.48
CA ARG A 20 -7.79 16.07 3.39
C ARG A 20 -8.98 15.13 3.20
N ILE A 21 -8.81 13.84 3.54
CA ILE A 21 -9.85 12.81 3.47
C ILE A 21 -10.62 12.75 4.80
N LEU A 22 -9.90 12.78 5.93
CA LEU A 22 -10.46 12.77 7.28
C LEU A 22 -9.92 13.95 8.08
N SER A 23 -10.70 15.02 8.19
CA SER A 23 -10.30 16.25 8.88
C SER A 23 -9.96 16.06 10.36
N GLU A 24 -10.47 14.97 10.98
CA GLU A 24 -10.20 14.61 12.37
C GLU A 24 -8.95 13.72 12.52
N ALA A 25 -8.21 13.47 11.42
CA ALA A 25 -6.98 12.68 11.47
C ALA A 25 -6.01 13.26 12.51
N LYS A 26 -5.51 12.39 13.38
CA LYS A 26 -4.58 12.81 14.43
C LYS A 26 -3.17 12.83 13.89
N ARG A 27 -2.46 13.92 14.15
CA ARG A 27 -1.03 13.99 13.92
C ARG A 27 -0.30 13.03 14.87
N LEU A 28 0.71 12.37 14.37
CA LEU A 28 1.55 11.45 15.11
C LEU A 28 2.74 12.22 15.71
N ASP A 29 2.99 12.03 17.00
CA ASP A 29 4.16 12.65 17.63
C ASP A 29 5.44 11.90 17.25
N TYR A 30 5.34 10.58 17.08
CA TYR A 30 6.43 9.68 16.74
C TYR A 30 5.97 8.63 15.73
N VAL A 31 6.86 8.29 14.80
CA VAL A 31 6.67 7.21 13.79
C VAL A 31 8.00 6.49 13.66
N SER A 32 7.99 5.17 13.55
CA SER A 32 9.21 4.43 13.24
C SER A 32 9.62 4.61 11.78
N TYR A 33 10.90 4.40 11.46
CA TYR A 33 11.36 4.45 10.07
C TYR A 33 10.59 3.47 9.19
N GLU A 34 10.33 2.26 9.69
CA GLU A 34 9.58 1.23 8.98
C GLU A 34 8.16 1.69 8.65
N GLU A 35 7.43 2.20 9.64
CA GLU A 35 6.08 2.71 9.44
C GLU A 35 6.07 3.92 8.50
N MET A 36 7.05 4.82 8.60
CA MET A 36 7.14 5.98 7.72
C MET A 36 7.42 5.56 6.27
N MET A 37 8.31 4.58 6.05
CA MET A 37 8.57 4.04 4.71
C MET A 37 7.32 3.38 4.12
N GLU A 38 6.57 2.60 4.92
CA GLU A 38 5.30 2.02 4.48
C GLU A 38 4.26 3.10 4.15
N MET A 39 4.11 4.12 5.00
CA MET A 39 3.23 5.25 4.74
C MET A 39 3.59 5.97 3.45
N SER A 40 4.88 6.24 3.22
CA SER A 40 5.36 6.91 2.02
C SER A 40 5.11 6.08 0.76
N ALA A 41 5.38 4.79 0.81
CA ALA A 41 5.18 3.87 -0.32
C ALA A 41 3.69 3.68 -0.67
N LEU A 42 2.81 3.83 0.32
CA LEU A 42 1.37 3.67 0.16
C LEU A 42 0.61 4.98 -0.12
N GLY A 43 1.33 6.05 -0.42
CA GLY A 43 0.72 7.31 -0.91
C GLY A 43 0.61 8.43 0.14
N ALA A 44 1.20 8.30 1.32
CA ALA A 44 1.17 9.37 2.32
C ALA A 44 1.89 10.67 1.89
N GLY A 45 2.68 10.66 0.81
CA GLY A 45 3.20 11.82 0.07
C GLY A 45 3.97 12.90 0.85
N VAL A 46 4.26 12.66 2.13
CA VAL A 46 4.88 13.66 3.01
C VAL A 46 6.41 13.61 2.96
N LEU A 47 6.96 12.41 2.87
CA LEU A 47 8.39 12.16 2.71
C LEU A 47 8.61 11.10 1.63
N GLU A 48 9.67 11.25 0.88
CA GLU A 48 10.12 10.21 -0.06
C GLU A 48 10.66 9.00 0.69
N THR A 49 10.23 7.80 0.32
CA THR A 49 10.63 6.53 0.94
C THR A 49 12.15 6.39 1.01
N ARG A 50 12.86 6.76 -0.06
CA ARG A 50 14.32 6.71 -0.13
C ARG A 50 15.00 7.62 0.90
N SER A 51 14.42 8.78 1.18
CA SER A 51 14.97 9.71 2.19
C SER A 51 14.87 9.12 3.59
N VAL A 52 13.76 8.44 3.90
CA VAL A 52 13.56 7.75 5.17
C VAL A 52 14.49 6.53 5.30
N GLU A 53 14.67 5.79 4.21
CA GLU A 53 15.59 4.64 4.15
C GLU A 53 17.05 5.07 4.42
N LEU A 54 17.49 6.17 3.81
CA LEU A 54 18.82 6.71 4.08
C LEU A 54 18.98 7.12 5.55
N ALA A 55 18.01 7.82 6.11
CA ALA A 55 18.02 8.22 7.50
C ALA A 55 18.11 7.00 8.45
N LYS A 56 17.34 5.96 8.15
CA LYS A 56 17.37 4.68 8.88
C LYS A 56 18.76 4.02 8.81
N ASN A 57 19.34 3.93 7.60
CA ASN A 57 20.64 3.25 7.40
C ASN A 57 21.80 3.95 8.12
N TYR A 58 21.67 5.24 8.37
CA TYR A 58 22.67 6.03 9.10
C TYR A 58 22.24 6.37 10.53
N ASP A 59 21.13 5.79 11.02
CA ASP A 59 20.55 6.06 12.34
C ASP A 59 20.31 7.56 12.61
N ILE A 60 19.93 8.35 11.59
CA ILE A 60 19.71 9.79 11.73
C ILE A 60 18.22 10.04 12.03
N PRO A 61 17.86 10.50 13.24
CA PRO A 61 16.50 10.90 13.53
C PRO A 61 16.05 12.04 12.61
N LEU A 62 14.82 11.92 12.06
CA LEU A 62 14.20 12.98 11.28
C LEU A 62 13.15 13.70 12.13
N TYR A 63 13.08 14.98 11.97
CA TYR A 63 11.98 15.81 12.47
C TYR A 63 11.27 16.45 11.29
N LEU A 64 9.97 16.28 11.21
CA LEU A 64 9.12 16.86 10.19
C LEU A 64 8.16 17.86 10.82
N GLY A 65 8.15 19.10 10.34
CA GLY A 65 7.28 20.15 10.84
C GLY A 65 6.93 21.17 9.78
N ARG A 66 6.02 22.06 10.13
CA ARG A 66 5.59 23.15 9.25
C ARG A 66 6.55 24.33 9.33
N THR A 67 6.89 24.89 8.17
CA THR A 67 7.68 26.11 8.06
C THR A 67 7.01 27.27 8.78
N LEU A 68 7.76 28.00 9.59
CA LEU A 68 7.31 29.19 10.35
C LEU A 68 6.11 28.93 11.27
N SER A 69 5.95 27.70 11.78
CA SER A 69 4.90 27.32 12.71
C SER A 69 5.47 26.99 14.09
N ASN A 70 4.70 27.30 15.14
CA ASN A 70 5.00 26.86 16.50
C ASN A 70 4.33 25.53 16.87
N VAL A 71 3.62 24.90 15.92
CA VAL A 71 3.00 23.61 16.12
C VAL A 71 4.09 22.53 16.14
N LYS A 72 4.04 21.62 17.12
CA LYS A 72 4.98 20.50 17.17
C LYS A 72 4.83 19.64 15.92
N GLY A 73 5.95 19.19 15.37
CA GLY A 73 5.99 18.26 14.25
C GLY A 73 5.99 16.78 14.68
N THR A 74 6.41 15.93 13.79
CA THR A 74 6.55 14.47 14.00
C THR A 74 8.01 14.08 14.00
N TRP A 75 8.41 13.24 14.96
CA TRP A 75 9.71 12.59 14.97
C TRP A 75 9.65 11.23 14.27
N ILE A 76 10.60 10.98 13.39
CA ILE A 76 10.81 9.69 12.75
C ILE A 76 12.14 9.14 13.29
N MET A 77 12.07 7.98 13.96
CA MET A 77 13.18 7.46 14.74
C MET A 77 13.13 5.93 14.85
N PRO A 78 14.17 5.27 15.40
CA PRO A 78 14.14 3.84 15.62
C PRO A 78 12.95 3.40 16.49
N ARG A 79 12.29 2.31 16.12
CA ARG A 79 11.17 1.74 16.87
C ARG A 79 11.48 1.48 18.35
N THR A 80 12.74 1.16 18.68
CA THR A 80 13.19 0.88 20.04
C THR A 80 13.09 2.08 20.97
N GLU A 81 13.07 3.30 20.41
CA GLU A 81 12.95 4.55 21.14
C GLU A 81 11.50 4.99 21.33
N ILE A 82 10.53 4.32 20.66
CA ILE A 82 9.11 4.61 20.78
C ILE A 82 8.51 3.75 21.89
N LEU A 83 8.11 4.39 22.98
CA LEU A 83 7.58 3.72 24.17
C LEU A 83 6.17 3.17 23.98
N GLU A 84 5.34 3.83 23.20
CA GLU A 84 3.96 3.43 22.95
C GLU A 84 3.85 2.59 21.67
N LYS A 85 3.55 1.30 21.83
CA LYS A 85 3.27 0.39 20.72
C LYS A 85 1.78 0.43 20.40
N LYS A 86 1.42 0.90 19.21
CA LYS A 86 0.07 0.82 18.68
C LYS A 86 -0.02 -0.36 17.70
N ALA A 87 -1.16 -1.06 17.72
CA ALA A 87 -1.40 -2.11 16.74
C ALA A 87 -1.45 -1.53 15.32
N VAL A 88 -2.20 -0.43 15.16
CA VAL A 88 -2.30 0.35 13.93
C VAL A 88 -1.86 1.78 14.25
N THR A 89 -0.86 2.26 13.53
CA THR A 89 -0.33 3.62 13.65
C THR A 89 -0.95 4.52 12.60
N GLY A 90 -1.22 3.98 11.41
CA GLY A 90 -1.82 4.75 10.32
C GLY A 90 -2.66 3.91 9.37
N VAL A 91 -3.41 4.61 8.55
CA VAL A 91 -4.23 4.07 7.46
C VAL A 91 -3.91 4.87 6.21
N ALA A 92 -3.41 4.20 5.17
CA ALA A 92 -3.21 4.80 3.86
C ALA A 92 -4.34 4.38 2.92
N LEU A 93 -4.71 5.30 2.05
CA LEU A 93 -5.74 5.13 1.04
C LEU A 93 -5.13 5.42 -0.33
N ASP A 94 -5.22 4.47 -1.26
CA ASP A 94 -4.88 4.68 -2.67
C ASP A 94 -6.14 4.51 -3.51
N THR A 95 -6.54 5.59 -4.17
CA THR A 95 -7.74 5.67 -5.02
C THR A 95 -7.42 5.47 -6.49
N HIS A 96 -6.15 5.37 -6.86
CA HIS A 96 -5.66 5.20 -8.22
C HIS A 96 -5.32 3.73 -8.53
N MET A 97 -6.20 2.83 -8.10
CA MET A 97 -5.99 1.39 -8.24
C MET A 97 -7.09 0.78 -9.09
N MET A 98 -6.70 -0.19 -9.91
CA MET A 98 -7.60 -1.07 -10.64
C MET A 98 -7.38 -2.51 -10.23
N HIS A 99 -8.43 -3.30 -10.26
CA HIS A 99 -8.38 -4.71 -9.92
C HIS A 99 -8.56 -5.56 -11.17
N VAL A 100 -7.58 -6.40 -11.43
CA VAL A 100 -7.55 -7.33 -12.56
C VAL A 100 -7.85 -8.73 -12.03
N THR A 101 -8.79 -9.39 -12.65
CA THR A 101 -9.09 -10.83 -12.43
C THR A 101 -8.89 -11.58 -13.72
N ILE A 102 -8.24 -12.74 -13.62
CA ILE A 102 -7.99 -13.66 -14.72
C ILE A 102 -8.50 -15.02 -14.29
N SER A 103 -9.25 -15.68 -15.17
CA SER A 103 -9.74 -17.05 -14.98
C SER A 103 -9.33 -17.89 -16.18
N TYR A 104 -8.76 -19.06 -15.91
CA TYR A 104 -8.37 -20.01 -16.93
C TYR A 104 -8.72 -21.43 -16.51
N PRO A 105 -9.40 -22.25 -17.35
CA PRO A 105 -9.95 -23.54 -16.92
C PRO A 105 -8.91 -24.63 -16.66
N LEU A 106 -7.64 -24.35 -16.90
CA LEU A 106 -6.52 -25.27 -16.65
C LEU A 106 -5.49 -24.65 -15.71
N PRO A 107 -4.87 -25.44 -14.82
CA PRO A 107 -3.78 -24.97 -13.97
C PRO A 107 -2.46 -24.93 -14.78
N ASP A 108 -2.34 -24.00 -15.73
CA ASP A 108 -1.22 -23.91 -16.64
C ASP A 108 -0.21 -22.86 -16.20
N ASN A 109 0.94 -23.29 -15.73
CA ASN A 109 2.03 -22.41 -15.31
C ASN A 109 2.63 -21.58 -16.48
N ARG A 110 2.42 -21.97 -17.73
CA ARG A 110 2.88 -21.21 -18.91
C ARG A 110 2.15 -19.87 -18.98
N LEU A 111 0.85 -19.85 -18.66
CA LEU A 111 0.07 -18.62 -18.59
C LEU A 111 0.70 -17.64 -17.59
N LEU A 112 1.02 -18.11 -16.38
CA LEU A 112 1.64 -17.27 -15.36
C LEU A 112 3.00 -16.76 -15.81
N THR A 113 3.83 -17.62 -16.40
CA THR A 113 5.16 -17.23 -16.89
C THR A 113 5.04 -16.15 -17.97
N GLN A 114 4.17 -16.35 -18.97
CA GLN A 114 3.99 -15.38 -20.04
C GLN A 114 3.40 -14.07 -19.54
N LEU A 115 2.40 -14.13 -18.65
CA LEU A 115 1.81 -12.94 -18.05
C LEU A 115 2.85 -12.11 -17.29
N PHE A 116 3.57 -12.72 -16.34
CA PHE A 116 4.52 -11.96 -15.52
C PHE A 116 5.74 -11.48 -16.33
N THR A 117 6.15 -12.22 -17.38
CA THR A 117 7.17 -11.73 -18.33
C THR A 117 6.67 -10.51 -19.09
N ALA A 118 5.45 -10.56 -19.63
CA ALA A 118 4.89 -9.42 -20.36
C ALA A 118 4.65 -8.20 -19.46
N LEU A 119 4.27 -8.40 -18.20
CA LEU A 119 4.14 -7.33 -17.21
C LEU A 119 5.48 -6.66 -16.93
N ASP A 120 6.56 -7.44 -16.77
CA ASP A 120 7.91 -6.92 -16.56
C ASP A 120 8.42 -6.15 -17.78
N GLU A 121 8.30 -6.73 -18.97
CA GLU A 121 8.66 -6.06 -20.24
C GLU A 121 7.86 -4.78 -20.49
N GLY A 122 6.58 -4.79 -20.10
CA GLY A 122 5.69 -3.62 -20.15
C GLY A 122 5.91 -2.61 -19.02
N SER A 123 6.80 -2.90 -18.05
CA SER A 123 7.02 -2.07 -16.86
C SER A 123 5.76 -1.83 -16.04
N VAL A 124 4.81 -2.79 -16.04
CA VAL A 124 3.59 -2.74 -15.24
C VAL A 124 3.86 -3.29 -13.84
N ASN A 125 3.73 -2.43 -12.85
CA ASN A 125 3.87 -2.84 -11.45
C ASN A 125 2.56 -3.42 -10.93
N VAL A 126 2.64 -4.64 -10.41
CA VAL A 126 1.50 -5.34 -9.81
C VAL A 126 1.61 -5.38 -8.29
N ASP A 127 0.47 -5.33 -7.63
CA ASP A 127 0.36 -5.38 -6.17
C ASP A 127 -0.78 -6.32 -5.77
N MET A 128 -0.82 -6.75 -4.52
CA MET A 128 -1.88 -7.59 -3.96
C MET A 128 -2.21 -8.84 -4.80
N ILE A 129 -1.19 -9.60 -5.18
CA ILE A 129 -1.36 -10.80 -6.01
C ILE A 129 -2.02 -11.90 -5.18
N SER A 130 -3.12 -12.45 -5.68
CA SER A 130 -3.80 -13.61 -5.11
C SER A 130 -4.03 -14.65 -6.19
N GLN A 131 -3.65 -15.89 -5.91
CA GLN A 131 -3.81 -17.02 -6.82
C GLN A 131 -4.56 -18.15 -6.14
N ILE A 132 -5.55 -18.69 -6.83
CA ILE A 132 -6.29 -19.88 -6.41
C ILE A 132 -6.22 -20.89 -7.56
N VAL A 133 -5.81 -22.11 -7.24
CA VAL A 133 -5.85 -23.24 -8.16
C VAL A 133 -6.76 -24.30 -7.55
N ASN A 134 -7.79 -24.66 -8.28
CA ASN A 134 -8.78 -25.68 -7.88
C ASN A 134 -9.23 -26.51 -9.08
N VAL A 135 -10.29 -27.31 -8.90
CA VAL A 135 -10.85 -28.17 -9.96
C VAL A 135 -11.47 -27.40 -11.13
N GLU A 136 -11.79 -26.12 -10.92
CA GLU A 136 -12.34 -25.22 -11.93
C GLU A 136 -11.25 -24.52 -12.75
N GLY A 137 -9.98 -24.69 -12.35
CA GLY A 137 -8.83 -24.12 -13.02
C GLY A 137 -8.01 -23.14 -12.16
N LEU A 138 -7.40 -22.18 -12.83
CA LEU A 138 -6.60 -21.10 -12.27
C LEU A 138 -7.46 -19.84 -12.18
N GLN A 139 -7.47 -19.25 -11.00
CA GLN A 139 -7.95 -17.88 -10.79
C GLN A 139 -6.80 -17.05 -10.25
N LEU A 140 -6.52 -15.93 -10.91
CA LEU A 140 -5.50 -14.98 -10.52
C LEU A 140 -6.15 -13.61 -10.39
N SER A 141 -5.81 -12.91 -9.33
CA SER A 141 -6.20 -11.52 -9.18
C SER A 141 -5.04 -10.69 -8.66
N PHE A 142 -4.94 -9.47 -9.12
CA PHE A 142 -3.94 -8.50 -8.69
C PHE A 142 -4.45 -7.08 -8.90
N SER A 143 -3.80 -6.14 -8.26
CA SER A 143 -4.06 -4.72 -8.48
C SER A 143 -2.93 -4.05 -9.25
N ILE A 144 -3.28 -3.05 -10.05
CA ILE A 144 -2.38 -2.19 -10.81
C ILE A 144 -2.78 -0.74 -10.60
N LYS A 145 -1.92 0.20 -11.00
CA LYS A 145 -2.32 1.60 -11.07
C LYS A 145 -3.20 1.87 -12.28
N ASP A 146 -4.09 2.85 -12.16
CA ASP A 146 -4.96 3.31 -13.25
C ASP A 146 -4.16 3.78 -14.49
N SER A 147 -2.96 4.33 -14.29
CA SER A 147 -2.03 4.71 -15.36
C SER A 147 -1.64 3.56 -16.27
N ASP A 148 -1.65 2.32 -15.78
CA ASP A 148 -1.14 1.15 -16.48
C ASP A 148 -2.24 0.35 -17.21
N VAL A 149 -3.50 0.85 -17.17
CA VAL A 149 -4.67 0.15 -17.72
C VAL A 149 -4.55 -0.17 -19.21
N GLN A 150 -4.00 0.75 -20.01
CA GLN A 150 -3.84 0.51 -21.46
C GLN A 150 -2.83 -0.58 -21.73
N GLN A 151 -1.73 -0.58 -20.97
CA GLN A 151 -0.65 -1.56 -21.14
C GLN A 151 -1.14 -2.95 -20.74
N ILE A 152 -1.82 -3.10 -19.58
CA ILE A 152 -2.37 -4.40 -19.16
C ILE A 152 -3.44 -4.90 -20.12
N SER A 153 -4.29 -4.03 -20.66
CA SER A 153 -5.31 -4.43 -21.64
C SER A 153 -4.66 -5.07 -22.86
N SER A 154 -3.63 -4.45 -23.43
CA SER A 154 -2.90 -4.98 -24.58
C SER A 154 -2.24 -6.33 -24.28
N ILE A 155 -1.62 -6.48 -23.09
CA ILE A 155 -1.01 -7.75 -22.65
C ILE A 155 -2.08 -8.86 -22.54
N LEU A 156 -3.23 -8.56 -21.93
CA LEU A 156 -4.29 -9.57 -21.76
C LEU A 156 -4.97 -9.94 -23.08
N GLU A 157 -5.13 -8.99 -24.00
CA GLU A 157 -5.60 -9.26 -25.37
C GLU A 157 -4.65 -10.19 -26.12
N GLU A 158 -3.33 -9.96 -26.05
CA GLU A 158 -2.33 -10.82 -26.66
C GLU A 158 -2.35 -12.23 -26.05
N LEU A 159 -2.38 -12.34 -24.73
CA LEU A 159 -2.46 -13.63 -24.05
C LEU A 159 -3.73 -14.39 -24.41
N SER A 160 -4.86 -13.71 -24.58
CA SER A 160 -6.12 -14.36 -24.98
C SER A 160 -6.08 -14.99 -26.38
N THR A 161 -5.17 -14.54 -27.25
CA THR A 161 -4.94 -15.18 -28.54
C THR A 161 -4.15 -16.49 -28.43
N THR A 162 -3.34 -16.62 -27.38
CA THR A 162 -2.50 -17.80 -27.13
C THR A 162 -3.19 -18.82 -26.24
N PHE A 163 -3.97 -18.35 -25.28
CA PHE A 163 -4.69 -19.17 -24.31
C PHE A 163 -6.20 -19.10 -24.61
N ASP A 164 -6.66 -20.03 -25.44
CA ASP A 164 -8.09 -20.15 -25.72
C ASP A 164 -8.88 -20.43 -24.43
N ALA A 165 -10.00 -19.75 -24.23
CA ALA A 165 -10.78 -19.73 -22.99
C ALA A 165 -10.17 -18.96 -21.79
N LEU A 166 -9.16 -18.10 -22.01
CA LEU A 166 -8.75 -17.12 -21.04
C LEU A 166 -9.86 -16.08 -20.88
N ASP A 167 -10.40 -15.93 -19.67
CA ASP A 167 -11.34 -14.87 -19.32
C ASP A 167 -10.66 -13.89 -18.38
N TYR A 168 -10.88 -12.59 -18.61
CA TYR A 168 -10.33 -11.56 -17.74
C TYR A 168 -11.27 -10.38 -17.57
N LYS A 169 -11.14 -9.69 -16.45
CA LYS A 169 -11.87 -8.46 -16.14
C LYS A 169 -10.93 -7.46 -15.53
N ILE A 170 -11.01 -6.22 -16.00
CA ILE A 170 -10.36 -5.07 -15.39
C ILE A 170 -11.48 -4.24 -14.77
N ASN A 171 -11.48 -4.15 -13.46
CA ASN A 171 -12.50 -3.43 -12.72
C ASN A 171 -11.93 -2.09 -12.26
N GLU A 172 -12.62 -1.05 -12.64
CA GLU A 172 -12.42 0.32 -12.19
C GLU A 172 -13.13 0.55 -10.85
N ALA A 173 -12.82 1.65 -10.19
CA ALA A 173 -13.46 2.04 -8.94
C ALA A 173 -13.13 1.15 -7.72
N TYR A 174 -11.91 0.64 -7.66
CA TYR A 174 -11.38 0.04 -6.43
C TYR A 174 -10.51 1.03 -5.66
N VAL A 175 -10.57 0.88 -4.37
CA VAL A 175 -9.74 1.65 -3.44
C VAL A 175 -8.94 0.67 -2.61
N LYS A 176 -7.64 0.88 -2.55
CA LYS A 176 -6.76 0.12 -1.66
C LYS A 176 -6.68 0.83 -0.31
N ILE A 177 -7.06 0.12 0.75
CA ILE A 177 -6.92 0.58 2.13
C ILE A 177 -5.81 -0.25 2.78
N SER A 178 -4.77 0.41 3.26
CA SER A 178 -3.65 -0.25 3.92
C SER A 178 -3.61 0.16 5.39
N LEU A 179 -3.63 -0.83 6.27
CA LEU A 179 -3.40 -0.63 7.70
C LEU A 179 -1.90 -0.72 7.98
N ILE A 180 -1.34 0.30 8.58
CA ILE A 180 0.09 0.41 8.87
C ILE A 180 0.30 0.40 10.37
N GLY A 181 1.16 -0.47 10.84
CA GLY A 181 1.49 -0.51 12.27
C GLY A 181 2.41 -1.67 12.61
N SER A 182 3.53 -1.35 13.20
CA SER A 182 4.54 -2.32 13.62
C SER A 182 4.06 -3.26 14.74
N GLY A 183 3.01 -2.87 15.48
CA GLY A 183 2.41 -3.69 16.54
C GLY A 183 1.48 -4.79 16.05
N MET A 184 1.07 -4.78 14.78
CA MET A 184 0.14 -5.79 14.24
C MET A 184 0.65 -7.22 14.34
N ARG A 185 1.97 -7.42 14.28
CA ARG A 185 2.58 -8.75 14.42
C ARG A 185 2.43 -9.35 15.81
N ASP A 186 2.40 -8.48 16.82
CA ASP A 186 2.40 -8.88 18.23
C ASP A 186 0.99 -8.80 18.85
N MET A 187 0.02 -8.19 18.16
CA MET A 187 -1.34 -7.97 18.66
C MET A 187 -2.37 -8.70 17.78
N SER A 188 -3.10 -9.62 18.40
CA SER A 188 -4.21 -10.32 17.75
C SER A 188 -5.43 -9.41 17.59
N GLY A 189 -6.28 -9.75 16.60
CA GLY A 189 -7.60 -9.12 16.44
C GLY A 189 -7.64 -7.86 15.57
N VAL A 190 -6.50 -7.39 15.02
CA VAL A 190 -6.49 -6.21 14.13
C VAL A 190 -7.30 -6.47 12.86
N ALA A 191 -7.04 -7.60 12.18
CA ALA A 191 -7.78 -7.99 10.99
C ALA A 191 -9.29 -8.15 11.29
N SER A 192 -9.63 -8.84 12.38
CA SER A 192 -11.02 -9.02 12.81
C SER A 192 -11.73 -7.66 13.01
N LYS A 193 -11.08 -6.72 13.69
CA LYS A 193 -11.65 -5.38 13.91
C LYS A 193 -11.81 -4.61 12.59
N ALA A 194 -10.85 -4.70 11.69
CA ALA A 194 -10.92 -4.06 10.37
C ALA A 194 -12.11 -4.60 9.56
N PHE A 195 -12.22 -5.93 9.43
CA PHE A 195 -13.32 -6.55 8.68
C PHE A 195 -14.69 -6.28 9.30
N ILE A 196 -14.82 -6.38 10.63
CA ILE A 196 -16.08 -6.08 11.32
C ILE A 196 -16.48 -4.61 11.06
N THR A 197 -15.52 -3.70 11.06
CA THR A 197 -15.80 -2.27 10.78
C THR A 197 -16.33 -2.07 9.36
N LEU A 198 -15.70 -2.70 8.36
CA LEU A 198 -16.16 -2.63 6.97
C LEU A 198 -17.56 -3.24 6.81
N ILE A 199 -17.78 -4.43 7.39
CA ILE A 199 -19.08 -5.13 7.33
C ILE A 199 -20.19 -4.29 7.98
N ASN A 200 -19.95 -3.76 9.18
CA ASN A 200 -20.93 -2.92 9.89
C ASN A 200 -21.24 -1.60 9.17
N SER A 201 -20.30 -1.14 8.34
CA SER A 201 -20.45 0.05 7.51
C SER A 201 -21.03 -0.24 6.13
N ASN A 202 -21.41 -1.51 5.85
CA ASN A 202 -21.86 -1.99 4.52
C ASN A 202 -20.87 -1.67 3.39
N ILE A 203 -19.57 -1.69 3.68
CA ILE A 203 -18.51 -1.50 2.70
C ILE A 203 -18.06 -2.88 2.22
N PRO A 204 -18.27 -3.23 0.93
CA PRO A 204 -17.79 -4.49 0.39
C PRO A 204 -16.27 -4.46 0.26
N PHE A 205 -15.63 -5.61 0.47
CA PHE A 205 -14.22 -5.81 0.20
C PHE A 205 -14.04 -7.09 -0.63
N TYR A 206 -13.07 -7.08 -1.52
CA TYR A 206 -12.94 -8.11 -2.55
C TYR A 206 -11.63 -8.89 -2.47
N GLN A 207 -10.59 -8.25 -1.95
CA GLN A 207 -9.27 -8.85 -1.83
C GLN A 207 -8.56 -8.34 -0.57
N THR A 208 -7.78 -9.20 0.08
CA THR A 208 -7.01 -8.87 1.29
C THR A 208 -5.66 -9.58 1.28
#